data_3a58c1ea586f99be9cdc183154856746
#
_entry.id   3a58c1ea586f99be9cdc183154856746
#
_cell.length_a   1.000
_cell.length_b   1.000
_cell.length_c   1.000
_cell.angle_alpha   90.00
_cell.angle_beta   90.00
_cell.angle_gamma   90.00
#
_symmetry.space_group_name_H-M   'P 1'
#
loop_
_entity.id
_entity.type
_entity.pdbx_description
1 polymer ?
#
loop_
_entity_poly.entity_id
_entity_poly.type
_entity_poly.pdbx_seq_one_letter_code
_entity_poly.pdbx_strand_id
1 'polypeptide(L)'
;MKKGNAKKESLSTYMRRAREASGLSQQEVGRKLGFTSAQFVSNWERGVSGPPLKALMRLKTIYKLDVNHVVDLIVDNTRTKLNRAFGL
;
A
#
# COMPACT_ATOMS: atom_id res chain seq x y z
N MET A 1 -23.36 -6.92 -7.41
CA MET A 1 -23.03 -6.72 -7.30
C MET A 1 -22.15 -6.46 -7.36
N LYS A 2 -21.97 -6.26 -7.59
CA LYS A 2 -21.35 -6.04 -7.66
C LYS A 2 -20.48 -5.85 -7.57
N LYS A 3 -20.32 -5.95 -7.35
CA LYS A 3 -19.56 -5.79 -7.19
C LYS A 3 -18.61 -5.69 -7.56
N GLY A 4 -18.34 -5.67 -7.72
CA GLY A 4 -17.62 -5.63 -7.99
C GLY A 4 -16.71 -5.63 -8.77
N ASN A 5 -16.76 -5.66 -8.99
CA ASN A 5 -15.91 -5.59 -9.62
C ASN A 5 -15.13 -5.14 -9.99
N ALA A 6 -15.75 -6.01 -9.60
CA ALA A 6 -15.22 -4.93 -10.23
C ALA A 6 -13.77 -4.63 -10.14
N LYS A 7 -13.40 -3.41 -10.24
CA LYS A 7 -12.04 -3.01 -10.26
C LYS A 7 -11.39 -3.14 -8.90
N LYS A 8 -10.34 -3.91 -8.81
CA LYS A 8 -9.54 -3.99 -7.60
C LYS A 8 -8.58 -2.81 -7.56
N GLU A 9 -8.50 -2.16 -6.42
CA GLU A 9 -7.49 -1.12 -6.25
C GLU A 9 -6.13 -1.77 -6.03
N SER A 10 -5.05 -1.03 -6.33
CA SER A 10 -3.70 -1.50 -6.05
C SER A 10 -3.35 -1.25 -4.60
N LEU A 11 -2.29 -1.91 -4.12
CA LEU A 11 -1.79 -1.65 -2.78
C LEU A 11 -1.41 -0.17 -2.63
N SER A 12 -0.75 0.40 -3.64
CA SER A 12 -0.33 1.80 -3.60
C SER A 12 -1.53 2.74 -3.44
N THR A 13 -2.61 2.48 -4.16
CA THR A 13 -3.83 3.29 -4.07
C THR A 13 -4.48 3.12 -2.69
N TYR A 14 -4.54 1.90 -2.19
CA TYR A 14 -5.11 1.65 -0.88
C TYR A 14 -4.33 2.37 0.22
N MET A 15 -2.99 2.33 0.15
CA MET A 15 -2.14 2.99 1.14
C MET A 15 -2.37 4.50 1.14
N ARG A 16 -2.45 5.10 -0.05
CA ARG A 16 -2.71 6.53 -0.15
C ARG A 16 -4.09 6.88 0.43
N ARG A 17 -5.08 6.11 0.08
CA ARG A 17 -6.46 6.34 0.55
C ARG A 17 -6.52 6.22 2.08
N ALA A 18 -5.83 5.21 2.63
CA ALA A 18 -5.80 5.01 4.09
C ALA A 18 -5.08 6.15 4.80
N ARG A 19 -3.98 6.64 4.21
CA ARG A 19 -3.27 7.79 4.76
C ARG A 19 -4.18 9.03 4.78
N GLU A 20 -4.83 9.29 3.67
CA GLU A 20 -5.71 10.45 3.56
C GLU A 20 -6.88 10.36 4.55
N ALA A 21 -7.43 9.17 4.71
CA ALA A 21 -8.50 8.94 5.68
C ALA A 21 -8.02 9.15 7.13
N SER A 22 -6.73 8.96 7.37
CA SER A 22 -6.13 9.18 8.68
C SER A 22 -5.78 10.65 8.94
N GLY A 23 -5.94 11.51 7.93
CA GLY A 23 -5.67 12.94 8.06
C GLY A 23 -4.20 13.28 8.10
N LEU A 24 -3.32 12.39 7.63
CA LEU A 24 -1.87 12.58 7.73
C LEU A 24 -1.28 12.91 6.37
N SER A 25 -0.26 13.78 6.37
CA SER A 25 0.52 14.05 5.18
C SER A 25 1.56 12.96 4.98
N GLN A 26 2.12 12.86 3.76
CA GLN A 26 3.22 11.93 3.50
C GLN A 26 4.41 12.20 4.41
N GLN A 27 4.69 13.49 4.65
CA GLN A 27 5.82 13.86 5.50
C GLN A 27 5.59 13.46 6.96
N GLU A 28 4.38 13.65 7.46
CA GLU A 28 4.04 13.24 8.82
C GLU A 28 4.21 11.74 9.00
N VAL A 29 3.77 10.96 8.03
CA VAL A 29 3.92 9.51 8.07
C VAL A 29 5.41 9.13 8.02
N GLY A 30 6.17 9.80 7.14
CA GLY A 30 7.61 9.56 7.06
C GLY A 30 8.27 9.76 8.40
N ARG A 31 7.94 10.84 9.10
CA ARG A 31 8.49 11.10 10.43
C ARG A 31 8.11 10.01 11.42
N LYS A 32 6.86 9.60 11.41
CA LYS A 32 6.39 8.55 12.32
C LYS A 32 7.14 7.23 12.09
N LEU A 33 7.59 7.01 10.87
CA LEU A 33 8.38 5.81 10.52
C LEU A 33 9.87 6.00 10.74
N GLY A 34 10.31 7.20 11.14
CA GLY A 34 11.72 7.47 11.41
C GLY A 34 12.50 7.96 10.21
N PHE A 35 11.82 8.37 9.14
CA PHE A 35 12.48 8.92 7.96
C PHE A 35 12.60 10.44 8.06
N THR A 36 13.57 10.99 7.33
CA THR A 36 13.79 12.43 7.31
C THR A 36 12.99 13.14 6.24
N SER A 37 12.38 12.39 5.31
CA SER A 37 11.60 12.98 4.22
C SER A 37 10.39 12.13 3.89
N ALA A 38 9.55 12.64 3.01
CA ALA A 38 8.36 11.95 2.54
C ALA A 38 8.65 10.99 1.37
N GLN A 39 9.90 10.89 0.93
CA GLN A 39 10.24 10.21 -0.31
C GLN A 39 9.80 8.75 -0.36
N PHE A 40 10.03 8.00 0.72
CA PHE A 40 9.65 6.60 0.74
C PHE A 40 8.13 6.44 0.68
N VAL A 41 7.40 7.24 1.45
CA VAL A 41 5.94 7.17 1.45
C VAL A 41 5.40 7.52 0.05
N SER A 42 5.96 8.55 -0.57
CA SER A 42 5.58 8.94 -1.92
C SER A 42 5.84 7.81 -2.92
N ASN A 43 6.99 7.15 -2.83
CA ASN A 43 7.33 6.03 -3.71
C ASN A 43 6.32 4.89 -3.57
N TRP A 44 5.91 4.59 -2.33
CA TRP A 44 4.94 3.52 -2.09
C TRP A 44 3.57 3.86 -2.68
N GLU A 45 3.18 5.11 -2.60
CA GLU A 45 1.86 5.55 -3.09
C GLU A 45 1.83 5.70 -4.61
N ARG A 46 2.99 5.88 -5.23
CA ARG A 46 3.09 5.93 -6.69
C ARG A 46 3.35 4.56 -7.32
N GLY A 47 3.52 3.54 -6.48
CA GLY A 47 3.77 2.20 -6.98
C GLY A 47 5.19 1.99 -7.49
N VAL A 48 6.12 2.91 -7.19
CA VAL A 48 7.53 2.79 -7.58
C VAL A 48 8.19 1.64 -6.83
N SER A 49 7.85 1.52 -5.55
CA SER A 49 8.31 0.42 -4.70
C SER A 49 7.25 0.17 -3.65
N GLY A 50 7.28 -1.00 -3.02
CA GLY A 50 6.35 -1.30 -1.95
C GLY A 50 6.99 -1.08 -0.59
N PRO A 51 6.18 -0.87 0.46
CA PRO A 51 6.73 -0.74 1.79
C PRO A 51 7.33 -2.07 2.26
N PRO A 52 8.50 -2.04 2.90
CA PRO A 52 9.05 -3.26 3.49
C PRO A 52 8.14 -3.72 4.63
N LEU A 53 8.23 -4.99 4.97
CA LEU A 53 7.37 -5.59 5.99
C LEU A 53 7.38 -4.80 7.29
N LYS A 54 8.56 -4.37 7.72
CA LYS A 54 8.70 -3.63 8.97
C LYS A 54 7.88 -2.33 8.95
N ALA A 55 7.94 -1.60 7.82
CA ALA A 55 7.15 -0.39 7.66
C ALA A 55 5.66 -0.71 7.61
N LEU A 56 5.31 -1.79 6.90
CA LEU A 56 3.92 -2.20 6.76
C LEU A 56 3.29 -2.52 8.12
N MET A 57 4.04 -3.16 9.00
CA MET A 57 3.57 -3.48 10.35
C MET A 57 3.26 -2.22 11.15
N ARG A 58 4.05 -1.17 10.96
CA ARG A 58 3.80 0.11 11.62
C ARG A 58 2.64 0.85 10.99
N LEU A 59 2.55 0.81 9.66
CA LEU A 59 1.47 1.44 8.92
C LEU A 59 0.12 0.83 9.28
N LYS A 60 0.10 -0.47 9.58
CA LYS A 60 -1.12 -1.12 10.05
C LYS A 60 -1.74 -0.34 11.20
N THR A 61 -0.94 0.05 12.16
CA THR A 61 -1.41 0.80 13.33
C THR A 61 -1.71 2.25 12.98
N ILE A 62 -0.80 2.90 12.24
CA ILE A 62 -0.92 4.32 11.90
C ILE A 62 -2.17 4.58 11.07
N TYR A 63 -2.42 3.72 10.07
CA TYR A 63 -3.54 3.89 9.14
C TYR A 63 -4.76 3.05 9.51
N LYS A 64 -4.66 2.21 10.54
CA LYS A 64 -5.73 1.26 10.89
C LYS A 64 -6.10 0.39 9.69
N LEU A 65 -5.09 -0.23 9.10
CA LEU A 65 -5.27 -1.02 7.89
C LEU A 65 -6.07 -2.30 8.16
N ASP A 66 -6.87 -2.67 7.17
CA ASP A 66 -7.48 -4.00 7.14
C ASP A 66 -6.42 -4.99 6.66
N VAL A 67 -5.89 -5.78 7.57
CA VAL A 67 -4.77 -6.69 7.28
C VAL A 67 -5.11 -7.70 6.20
N ASN A 68 -6.32 -8.27 6.26
CA ASN A 68 -6.72 -9.25 5.25
C ASN A 68 -6.77 -8.63 3.87
N HIS A 69 -7.26 -7.40 3.78
CA HIS A 69 -7.29 -6.69 2.51
C HIS A 69 -5.87 -6.42 1.98
N VAL A 70 -4.95 -6.03 2.89
CA VAL A 70 -3.54 -5.81 2.51
C VAL A 70 -2.92 -7.10 1.97
N VAL A 71 -3.15 -8.22 2.66
CA VAL A 71 -2.63 -9.50 2.21
C VAL A 71 -3.16 -9.84 0.82
N ASP A 72 -4.45 -9.67 0.60
CA ASP A 72 -5.07 -9.95 -0.69
C ASP A 72 -4.46 -9.10 -1.80
N LEU A 73 -4.24 -7.80 -1.52
CA LEU A 73 -3.65 -6.90 -2.51
C LEU A 73 -2.22 -7.30 -2.86
N ILE A 74 -1.42 -7.71 -1.86
CA ILE A 74 -0.05 -8.13 -2.08
C ILE A 74 -0.02 -9.44 -2.89
N VAL A 75 -0.88 -10.39 -2.53
CA VAL A 75 -0.95 -11.67 -3.24
C VAL A 75 -1.36 -11.45 -4.69
N ASP A 76 -2.38 -10.64 -4.94
CA ASP A 76 -2.84 -10.34 -6.30
C ASP A 76 -1.74 -9.68 -7.12
N ASN A 77 -1.03 -8.72 -6.53
CA ASN A 77 0.06 -8.03 -7.21
C ASN A 77 1.19 -8.99 -7.57
N THR A 78 1.55 -9.85 -6.63
CA THR A 78 2.60 -10.86 -6.84
C THR A 78 2.18 -11.85 -7.92
N ARG A 79 0.94 -12.31 -7.88
CA ARG A 79 0.40 -13.22 -8.89
C ARG A 79 0.48 -12.61 -10.29
N THR A 80 0.07 -11.35 -10.41
CA THR A 80 0.11 -10.64 -11.69
C THR A 80 1.54 -10.54 -12.22
N LYS A 81 2.47 -10.19 -11.37
CA LYS A 81 3.89 -10.10 -11.76
C LYS A 81 4.44 -11.44 -12.22
N LEU A 82 4.14 -12.51 -11.48
CA LEU A 82 4.61 -13.85 -11.83
C LEU A 82 3.99 -14.33 -13.13
N ASN A 83 2.70 -14.11 -13.30
CA ASN A 83 2.02 -14.51 -14.54
C ASN A 83 2.64 -13.81 -15.73
N ARG A 84 2.90 -12.51 -15.61
CA ARG A 84 3.52 -11.74 -16.68
C ARG A 84 4.92 -12.23 -16.96
N ALA A 85 5.70 -12.51 -15.92
CA ALA A 85 7.07 -13.00 -16.08
C ALA A 85 7.13 -14.35 -16.76
N PHE A 86 6.14 -15.22 -16.51
CA PHE A 86 6.07 -16.56 -17.10
C PHE A 86 5.29 -16.60 -18.41
N GLY A 87 4.79 -15.46 -18.88
CA GLY A 87 4.05 -15.40 -20.14
C GLY A 87 2.64 -15.95 -20.07
N LEU A 88 2.06 -15.94 -18.89
CA LEU A 88 0.71 -16.46 -18.71
C LEU A 88 -0.37 -15.40 -18.95
#